data_4fccdbafff4a9d5c04c06ad3aecc8a41
#
_entry.id   4fccdbafff4a9d5c04c06ad3aecc8a41
#
_cell.length_a   1.000
_cell.length_b   1.000
_cell.length_c   1.000
_cell.angle_alpha   90.00
_cell.angle_beta   90.00
_cell.angle_gamma   90.00
#
_symmetry.space_group_name_H-M   'P 1'
#
loop_
_entity.id
_entity.type
_entity.pdbx_description
1 polymer ?
#
loop_
_entity_poly.entity_id
_entity_poly.type
_entity_poly.pdbx_seq_one_letter_code
_entity_poly.pdbx_strand_id
1 'polypeptide(L)'
;QPILVQEGVPIYKTLFMGHAEPFRWLSNPDTAMLCCVLPIVWAGMGPGCLIYLAALKGVPEELYEVADIDGATFIDKILFVVFPTLKALIIITFIGAFIASWLAASANILAMTGGGANTKVADLHIFYQAYLFLKFGPATAMAWVLGFLLIGFTIYQLRILSRLEFKTTGDTE
;
A
#
# COMPACT_ATOMS: atom_id res chain seq x y z
N GLN A 1 -10.15 -4.76 38.56
CA GLN A 1 -8.95 -3.90 38.62
C GLN A 1 -8.56 -3.56 37.20
N PRO A 2 -8.36 -2.30 36.82
CA PRO A 2 -7.87 -1.97 35.48
C PRO A 2 -6.44 -2.50 35.37
N ILE A 3 -6.23 -3.40 34.40
CA ILE A 3 -4.90 -3.91 34.07
C ILE A 3 -4.12 -2.73 33.53
N LEU A 4 -3.15 -2.26 34.28
CA LEU A 4 -2.23 -1.20 33.87
C LEU A 4 -1.48 -1.71 32.64
N VAL A 5 -1.81 -1.17 31.46
CA VAL A 5 -0.99 -1.34 30.27
C VAL A 5 0.34 -0.67 30.58
N GLN A 6 1.41 -1.46 30.70
CA GLN A 6 2.76 -0.91 30.82
C GLN A 6 3.11 -0.23 29.51
N GLU A 7 2.87 1.07 29.46
CA GLU A 7 3.35 1.94 28.40
C GLU A 7 4.88 1.86 28.36
N GLY A 8 5.45 1.47 27.22
CA GLY A 8 6.88 1.59 26.97
C GLY A 8 7.71 0.31 26.94
N VAL A 9 7.11 -0.89 26.93
CA VAL A 9 7.90 -2.11 26.71
C VAL A 9 8.08 -2.35 25.20
N PRO A 10 9.30 -2.31 24.67
CA PRO A 10 9.52 -2.52 23.23
C PRO A 10 9.09 -3.94 22.82
N ILE A 11 8.50 -4.05 21.62
CA ILE A 11 7.85 -5.26 21.06
C ILE A 11 8.74 -6.51 21.16
N TYR A 12 10.05 -6.37 20.96
CA TYR A 12 10.98 -7.50 21.04
C TYR A 12 11.09 -8.09 22.45
N LYS A 13 10.90 -7.31 23.53
CA LYS A 13 10.92 -7.82 24.89
C LYS A 13 9.69 -8.66 25.22
N THR A 14 8.52 -8.30 24.70
CA THR A 14 7.28 -9.06 24.92
C THR A 14 7.26 -10.35 24.10
N LEU A 15 7.86 -10.36 22.90
CA LEU A 15 7.90 -11.54 22.04
C LEU A 15 8.83 -12.66 22.57
N PHE A 16 9.93 -12.28 23.26
CA PHE A 16 10.97 -13.22 23.68
C PHE A 16 11.02 -13.48 25.19
N MET A 17 10.33 -12.71 26.03
CA MET A 17 10.43 -12.82 27.49
C MET A 17 9.19 -13.45 28.17
N GLY A 18 8.37 -14.22 27.47
CA GLY A 18 7.38 -15.12 28.08
C GLY A 18 6.55 -14.49 29.20
N HIS A 19 5.89 -13.35 28.97
CA HIS A 19 4.96 -12.80 29.94
C HIS A 19 3.69 -13.66 30.00
N ALA A 20 3.25 -14.00 31.20
CA ALA A 20 2.03 -14.77 31.44
C ALA A 20 0.74 -14.03 31.06
N GLU A 21 0.82 -12.73 30.75
CA GLU A 21 -0.32 -11.91 30.32
C GLU A 21 -0.40 -11.83 28.81
N PRO A 22 -1.59 -12.05 28.20
CA PRO A 22 -1.76 -11.96 26.77
C PRO A 22 -1.49 -10.55 26.27
N PHE A 23 -0.53 -10.38 25.37
CA PHE A 23 -0.21 -9.09 24.79
C PHE A 23 -1.35 -8.59 23.91
N ARG A 24 -1.87 -7.41 24.19
CA ARG A 24 -3.00 -6.81 23.48
C ARG A 24 -2.51 -6.04 22.25
N TRP A 25 -2.27 -6.73 21.16
CA TRP A 25 -1.74 -6.18 19.90
C TRP A 25 -2.51 -4.98 19.35
N LEU A 26 -3.86 -5.02 19.41
CA LEU A 26 -4.74 -3.98 18.88
C LEU A 26 -4.95 -2.79 19.83
N SER A 27 -4.58 -2.94 21.09
CA SER A 27 -4.73 -1.88 22.09
C SER A 27 -3.41 -1.12 22.36
N ASN A 28 -2.28 -1.63 21.84
CA ASN A 28 -0.99 -0.97 21.99
C ASN A 28 -0.76 -0.02 20.81
N PRO A 29 -0.48 1.28 21.04
CA PRO A 29 -0.23 2.26 19.98
C PRO A 29 0.89 1.88 19.03
N ASP A 30 1.92 1.15 19.48
CA ASP A 30 3.09 0.77 18.68
C ASP A 30 2.79 -0.37 17.68
N THR A 31 1.82 -1.24 18.00
CA THR A 31 1.52 -2.43 17.20
C THR A 31 0.18 -2.37 16.47
N ALA A 32 -0.76 -1.57 16.96
CA ALA A 32 -2.14 -1.54 16.45
C ALA A 32 -2.21 -1.20 14.95
N MET A 33 -1.45 -0.20 14.49
CA MET A 33 -1.44 0.17 13.08
C MET A 33 -0.89 -0.95 12.20
N LEU A 34 0.19 -1.60 12.62
CA LEU A 34 0.78 -2.73 11.92
C LEU A 34 -0.20 -3.90 11.81
N CYS A 35 -0.92 -4.19 12.91
CA CYS A 35 -1.96 -5.22 12.92
C CYS A 35 -3.14 -4.90 11.98
N CYS A 36 -3.48 -3.62 11.79
CA CYS A 36 -4.49 -3.20 10.84
C CYS A 36 -4.01 -3.31 9.38
N VAL A 37 -2.72 -3.07 9.12
CA VAL A 37 -2.16 -3.06 7.76
C VAL A 37 -1.85 -4.47 7.25
N LEU A 38 -1.31 -5.36 8.10
CA LEU A 38 -0.91 -6.72 7.71
C LEU A 38 -2.01 -7.52 6.99
N PRO A 39 -3.27 -7.57 7.46
CA PRO A 39 -4.33 -8.29 6.77
C PRO A 39 -4.63 -7.73 5.38
N ILE A 40 -4.53 -6.40 5.19
CA ILE A 40 -4.76 -5.74 3.89
C ILE A 40 -3.66 -6.15 2.91
N VAL A 41 -2.41 -6.12 3.35
CA VAL A 41 -1.26 -6.55 2.54
C VAL A 41 -1.40 -8.01 2.15
N TRP A 42 -1.71 -8.87 3.10
CA TRP A 42 -1.93 -10.31 2.86
C TRP A 42 -3.04 -10.55 1.85
N ALA A 43 -4.19 -9.90 2.01
CA ALA A 43 -5.32 -10.04 1.10
C ALA A 43 -5.02 -9.52 -0.31
N GLY A 44 -4.17 -8.48 -0.43
CA GLY A 44 -3.76 -7.91 -1.72
C GLY A 44 -2.73 -8.74 -2.48
N MET A 45 -2.00 -9.64 -1.83
CA MET A 45 -0.92 -10.41 -2.47
C MET A 45 -1.44 -11.34 -3.57
N GLY A 46 -2.58 -12.00 -3.36
CA GLY A 46 -3.17 -12.92 -4.34
C GLY A 46 -3.53 -12.24 -5.67
N PRO A 47 -4.43 -11.26 -5.67
CA PRO A 47 -4.78 -10.51 -6.88
C PRO A 47 -3.58 -9.82 -7.52
N GLY A 48 -2.67 -9.25 -6.72
CA GLY A 48 -1.45 -8.64 -7.20
C GLY A 48 -0.56 -9.62 -7.97
N CYS A 49 -0.34 -10.79 -7.42
CA CYS A 49 0.45 -11.85 -8.06
C CYS A 49 -0.13 -12.25 -9.42
N LEU A 50 -1.46 -12.39 -9.54
CA LEU A 50 -2.12 -12.76 -10.79
C LEU A 50 -1.91 -11.70 -11.90
N ILE A 51 -1.98 -10.43 -11.54
CA ILE A 51 -1.76 -9.33 -12.50
C ILE A 51 -0.34 -9.37 -13.04
N TYR A 52 0.66 -9.51 -12.17
CA TYR A 52 2.06 -9.60 -12.59
C TYR A 52 2.37 -10.88 -13.35
N LEU A 53 1.77 -12.01 -12.98
CA LEU A 53 1.92 -13.27 -13.70
C LEU A 53 1.35 -13.17 -15.13
N ALA A 54 0.18 -12.55 -15.30
CA ALA A 54 -0.41 -12.31 -16.60
C ALA A 54 0.48 -11.41 -17.48
N ALA A 55 1.04 -10.36 -16.89
CA ALA A 55 1.95 -9.46 -17.60
C ALA A 55 3.27 -10.12 -17.99
N LEU A 56 3.83 -10.99 -17.14
CA LEU A 56 5.03 -11.77 -17.43
C LEU A 56 4.83 -12.73 -18.60
N LYS A 57 3.64 -13.34 -18.71
CA LYS A 57 3.31 -14.20 -19.88
C LYS A 57 3.19 -13.42 -21.19
N GLY A 58 3.04 -12.11 -21.14
CA GLY A 58 3.03 -11.23 -22.31
C GLY A 58 4.43 -10.82 -22.79
N VAL A 59 5.48 -11.14 -22.05
CA VAL A 59 6.86 -10.84 -22.45
C VAL A 59 7.26 -11.85 -23.54
N PRO A 60 7.72 -11.39 -24.73
CA PRO A 60 8.16 -12.27 -25.82
C PRO A 60 9.29 -13.21 -25.38
N GLU A 61 9.21 -14.49 -25.73
CA GLU A 61 10.25 -15.48 -25.40
C GLU A 61 11.59 -15.15 -26.05
N GLU A 62 11.56 -14.50 -27.23
CA GLU A 62 12.76 -14.04 -27.94
C GLU A 62 13.70 -13.19 -27.09
N LEU A 63 13.14 -12.35 -26.18
CA LEU A 63 13.96 -11.54 -25.28
C LEU A 63 14.73 -12.37 -24.25
N TYR A 64 14.17 -13.49 -23.85
CA TYR A 64 14.84 -14.42 -22.94
C TYR A 64 15.90 -15.24 -23.68
N GLU A 65 15.63 -15.64 -24.93
CA GLU A 65 16.59 -16.37 -25.76
C GLU A 65 17.81 -15.51 -26.08
N VAL A 66 17.61 -14.25 -26.45
CA VAL A 66 18.71 -13.30 -26.68
C VAL A 66 19.55 -13.13 -25.40
N ALA A 67 18.91 -12.96 -24.25
CA ALA A 67 19.61 -12.84 -22.98
C ALA A 67 20.40 -14.13 -22.63
N ASP A 68 19.89 -15.32 -23.02
CA ASP A 68 20.63 -16.59 -22.84
C ASP A 68 21.87 -16.66 -23.70
N ILE A 69 21.78 -16.22 -24.96
CA ILE A 69 22.93 -16.16 -25.88
C ILE A 69 24.02 -15.22 -25.34
N ASP A 70 23.61 -14.10 -24.74
CA ASP A 70 24.49 -13.11 -24.11
C ASP A 70 25.08 -13.62 -22.77
N GLY A 71 24.68 -14.81 -22.29
CA GLY A 71 25.16 -15.40 -21.05
C GLY A 71 24.60 -14.73 -19.78
N ALA A 72 23.43 -14.06 -19.88
CA ALA A 72 22.81 -13.39 -18.77
C ALA A 72 22.38 -14.38 -17.66
N THR A 73 22.68 -14.03 -16.42
CA THR A 73 22.21 -14.78 -15.25
C THR A 73 20.70 -14.55 -15.01
N PHE A 74 20.10 -15.35 -14.16
CA PHE A 74 18.70 -15.19 -13.77
C PHE A 74 18.39 -13.77 -13.26
N ILE A 75 19.29 -13.19 -12.48
CA ILE A 75 19.14 -11.82 -11.95
C ILE A 75 19.25 -10.79 -13.07
N ASP A 76 20.14 -10.98 -14.02
CA ASP A 76 20.30 -10.08 -15.17
C ASP A 76 19.03 -10.07 -16.03
N LYS A 77 18.42 -11.24 -16.29
CA LYS A 77 17.13 -11.32 -16.99
C LYS A 77 16.02 -10.56 -16.25
N ILE A 78 15.95 -10.66 -14.92
CA ILE A 78 14.97 -9.90 -14.14
C ILE A 78 15.21 -8.39 -14.29
N LEU A 79 16.46 -7.93 -14.16
CA LEU A 79 16.79 -6.50 -14.17
C LEU A 79 16.71 -5.86 -15.56
N PHE A 80 17.13 -6.58 -16.61
CA PHE A 80 17.27 -6.00 -17.95
C PHE A 80 16.14 -6.38 -18.91
N VAL A 81 15.39 -7.47 -18.66
CA VAL A 81 14.27 -7.89 -19.51
C VAL A 81 12.94 -7.66 -18.79
N VAL A 82 12.75 -8.27 -17.63
CA VAL A 82 11.46 -8.29 -16.93
C VAL A 82 11.12 -6.92 -16.35
N PHE A 83 12.05 -6.31 -15.62
CA PHE A 83 11.79 -5.06 -14.91
C PHE A 83 11.48 -3.89 -15.87
N PRO A 84 12.21 -3.66 -16.97
CA PRO A 84 11.87 -2.63 -17.94
C PRO A 84 10.50 -2.85 -18.61
N THR A 85 10.19 -4.10 -18.97
CA THR A 85 8.90 -4.44 -19.61
C THR A 85 7.72 -4.22 -18.65
N LEU A 86 7.88 -4.53 -17.37
CA LEU A 86 6.83 -4.36 -16.36
C LEU A 86 6.79 -2.98 -15.72
N LYS A 87 7.71 -2.09 -16.05
CA LYS A 87 7.86 -0.77 -15.41
C LYS A 87 6.57 0.05 -15.42
N ALA A 88 5.86 0.11 -16.54
CA ALA A 88 4.59 0.83 -16.67
C ALA A 88 3.53 0.22 -15.73
N LEU A 89 3.42 -1.10 -15.69
CA LEU A 89 2.49 -1.82 -14.81
C LEU A 89 2.80 -1.57 -13.33
N ILE A 90 4.07 -1.59 -12.94
CA ILE A 90 4.49 -1.31 -11.56
C ILE A 90 4.06 0.10 -11.15
N ILE A 91 4.24 1.10 -12.01
CA ILE A 91 3.85 2.48 -11.72
C ILE A 91 2.32 2.59 -11.59
N ILE A 92 1.56 1.99 -12.51
CA ILE A 92 0.09 2.03 -12.47
C ILE A 92 -0.44 1.35 -11.21
N THR A 93 0.07 0.17 -10.86
CA THR A 93 -0.35 -0.55 -9.66
C THR A 93 0.04 0.19 -8.39
N PHE A 94 1.21 0.85 -8.36
CA PHE A 94 1.62 1.69 -7.25
C PHE A 94 0.69 2.90 -7.05
N ILE A 95 0.30 3.59 -8.15
CA ILE A 95 -0.65 4.71 -8.11
C ILE A 95 -2.00 4.22 -7.55
N GLY A 96 -2.51 3.08 -8.05
CA GLY A 96 -3.75 2.49 -7.59
C GLY A 96 -3.71 2.13 -6.11
N ALA A 97 -2.65 1.48 -5.65
CA ALA A 97 -2.44 1.12 -4.24
C ALA A 97 -2.34 2.36 -3.34
N PHE A 98 -1.66 3.41 -3.80
CA PHE A 98 -1.56 4.66 -3.05
C PHE A 98 -2.93 5.32 -2.87
N ILE A 99 -3.72 5.46 -3.94
CA ILE A 99 -5.08 6.02 -3.85
C ILE A 99 -5.96 5.15 -2.96
N ALA A 100 -5.93 3.83 -3.13
CA ALA A 100 -6.72 2.90 -2.34
C ALA A 100 -6.37 2.98 -0.84
N SER A 101 -5.10 3.17 -0.49
CA SER A 101 -4.67 3.30 0.91
C SER A 101 -5.25 4.54 1.61
N TRP A 102 -5.54 5.60 0.86
CA TRP A 102 -6.16 6.81 1.41
C TRP A 102 -7.69 6.72 1.50
N LEU A 103 -8.33 5.99 0.59
CA LEU A 103 -9.80 5.93 0.49
C LEU A 103 -10.40 4.71 1.18
N ALA A 104 -9.66 3.61 1.34
CA ALA A 104 -10.20 2.35 1.85
C ALA A 104 -9.60 1.90 3.18
N ALA A 105 -8.63 2.60 3.74
CA ALA A 105 -7.99 2.24 5.01
C ALA A 105 -8.95 2.31 6.21
N SER A 106 -9.92 3.22 6.17
CA SER A 106 -10.85 3.46 7.27
C SER A 106 -11.72 2.26 7.61
N ALA A 107 -12.17 1.49 6.63
CA ALA A 107 -13.07 0.36 6.85
C ALA A 107 -12.41 -0.73 7.73
N ASN A 108 -11.16 -1.08 7.43
CA ASN A 108 -10.42 -2.07 8.20
C ASN A 108 -10.06 -1.56 9.61
N ILE A 109 -9.63 -0.31 9.71
CA ILE A 109 -9.32 0.32 11.00
C ILE A 109 -10.58 0.46 11.85
N LEU A 110 -11.72 0.83 11.25
CA LEU A 110 -13.00 0.91 11.95
C LEU A 110 -13.40 -0.45 12.54
N ALA A 111 -13.24 -1.53 11.77
CA ALA A 111 -13.58 -2.87 12.20
C ALA A 111 -12.65 -3.41 13.30
N MET A 112 -11.35 -3.12 13.25
CA MET A 112 -10.36 -3.70 14.15
C MET A 112 -10.14 -2.88 15.42
N THR A 113 -9.98 -1.56 15.31
CA THR A 113 -9.60 -0.68 16.43
C THR A 113 -10.58 0.47 16.68
N GLY A 114 -11.50 0.74 15.72
CA GLY A 114 -12.35 1.93 15.79
C GLY A 114 -11.56 3.26 15.78
N GLY A 115 -10.31 3.25 15.31
CA GLY A 115 -9.42 4.42 15.37
C GLY A 115 -8.81 4.68 16.75
N GLY A 116 -8.92 3.72 17.69
CA GLY A 116 -8.19 3.71 18.96
C GLY A 116 -6.70 3.42 18.77
N ALA A 117 -5.93 3.47 19.86
CA ALA A 117 -4.49 3.16 19.86
C ALA A 117 -3.70 3.86 18.73
N ASN A 118 -3.94 5.14 18.50
CA ASN A 118 -3.31 5.98 17.47
C ASN A 118 -3.51 5.52 16.01
N THR A 119 -4.53 4.71 15.73
CA THR A 119 -4.83 4.23 14.36
C THR A 119 -5.81 5.12 13.59
N LYS A 120 -6.15 6.31 14.11
CA LYS A 120 -7.13 7.21 13.49
C LYS A 120 -6.55 7.87 12.23
N VAL A 121 -7.09 7.50 11.07
CA VAL A 121 -6.73 8.08 9.76
C VAL A 121 -7.72 9.17 9.32
N ALA A 122 -7.32 9.99 8.33
CA ALA A 122 -8.11 11.13 7.87
C ALA A 122 -9.50 10.72 7.37
N ASP A 123 -9.59 9.66 6.57
CA ASP A 123 -10.85 9.14 6.03
C ASP A 123 -11.80 8.67 7.16
N LEU A 124 -11.29 7.96 8.16
CA LEU A 124 -12.07 7.56 9.34
C LEU A 124 -12.54 8.77 10.16
N HIS A 125 -11.74 9.82 10.23
CA HIS A 125 -12.15 11.05 10.91
C HIS A 125 -13.29 11.75 10.16
N ILE A 126 -13.24 11.82 8.84
CA ILE A 126 -14.32 12.36 8.00
C ILE A 126 -15.60 11.54 8.20
N PHE A 127 -15.48 10.21 8.19
CA PHE A 127 -16.60 9.30 8.46
C PHE A 127 -17.26 9.60 9.82
N TYR A 128 -16.49 9.72 10.88
CA TYR A 128 -17.04 10.04 12.21
C TYR A 128 -17.71 11.42 12.25
N GLN A 129 -17.14 12.44 11.61
CA GLN A 129 -17.76 13.77 11.54
C GLN A 129 -19.10 13.72 10.81
N ALA A 130 -19.19 12.98 9.71
CA ALA A 130 -20.40 12.87 8.91
C ALA A 130 -21.48 12.04 9.61
N TYR A 131 -21.16 10.81 10.00
CA TYR A 131 -22.17 9.82 10.39
C TYR A 131 -22.37 9.69 11.90
N LEU A 132 -21.34 9.92 12.71
CA LEU A 132 -21.47 9.83 14.16
C LEU A 132 -21.84 11.16 14.79
N PHE A 133 -21.20 12.25 14.35
CA PHE A 133 -21.44 13.59 14.88
C PHE A 133 -22.45 14.41 14.06
N LEU A 134 -22.91 13.89 12.92
CA LEU A 134 -23.86 14.53 11.99
C LEU A 134 -23.45 15.95 11.55
N LYS A 135 -22.14 16.20 11.51
CA LYS A 135 -21.54 17.47 11.09
C LYS A 135 -21.16 17.40 9.61
N PHE A 136 -22.15 17.44 8.72
CA PHE A 136 -21.92 17.27 7.27
C PHE A 136 -21.06 18.39 6.66
N GLY A 137 -21.22 19.64 7.10
CA GLY A 137 -20.43 20.77 6.57
C GLY A 137 -18.92 20.58 6.72
N PRO A 138 -18.39 20.43 7.95
CA PRO A 138 -16.96 20.17 8.16
C PRO A 138 -16.50 18.85 7.50
N ALA A 139 -17.31 17.78 7.53
CA ALA A 139 -16.97 16.52 6.90
C ALA A 139 -16.78 16.66 5.39
N THR A 140 -17.71 17.35 4.71
CA THR A 140 -17.62 17.61 3.27
C THR A 140 -16.41 18.49 2.94
N ALA A 141 -16.14 19.53 3.72
CA ALA A 141 -14.96 20.37 3.51
C ALA A 141 -13.66 19.57 3.61
N MET A 142 -13.51 18.70 4.64
CA MET A 142 -12.35 17.84 4.77
C MET A 142 -12.23 16.82 3.63
N ALA A 143 -13.36 16.25 3.17
CA ALA A 143 -13.38 15.33 2.03
C ALA A 143 -12.92 16.00 0.74
N TRP A 144 -13.35 17.26 0.48
CA TRP A 144 -12.87 18.03 -0.67
C TRP A 144 -11.38 18.33 -0.61
N VAL A 145 -10.86 18.74 0.54
CA VAL A 145 -9.42 18.97 0.71
C VAL A 145 -8.62 17.70 0.42
N LEU A 146 -9.06 16.56 0.97
CA LEU A 146 -8.43 15.26 0.71
C LEU A 146 -8.53 14.89 -0.78
N GLY A 147 -9.69 15.10 -1.41
CA GLY A 147 -9.91 14.83 -2.82
C GLY A 147 -8.98 15.65 -3.73
N PHE A 148 -8.86 16.95 -3.50
CA PHE A 148 -7.95 17.81 -4.27
C PHE A 148 -6.48 17.39 -4.12
N LEU A 149 -6.06 16.99 -2.91
CA LEU A 149 -4.72 16.48 -2.67
C LEU A 149 -4.46 15.20 -3.48
N LEU A 150 -5.41 14.25 -3.46
CA LEU A 150 -5.30 13.00 -4.22
C LEU A 150 -5.33 13.22 -5.73
N ILE A 151 -6.17 14.12 -6.23
CA ILE A 151 -6.22 14.49 -7.65
C ILE A 151 -4.88 15.09 -8.08
N GLY A 152 -4.34 16.03 -7.31
CA GLY A 152 -3.04 16.64 -7.59
C GLY A 152 -1.90 15.61 -7.64
N PHE A 153 -1.89 14.69 -6.67
CA PHE A 153 -0.92 13.58 -6.64
C PHE A 153 -1.08 12.66 -7.86
N THR A 154 -2.31 12.29 -8.21
CA THR A 154 -2.59 11.44 -9.37
C THR A 154 -2.13 12.09 -10.69
N ILE A 155 -2.41 13.38 -10.88
CA ILE A 155 -1.95 14.13 -12.06
C ILE A 155 -0.43 14.16 -12.12
N TYR A 156 0.24 14.37 -10.98
CA TYR A 156 1.70 14.34 -10.90
C TYR A 156 2.27 12.98 -11.32
N GLN A 157 1.71 11.89 -10.81
CA GLN A 157 2.12 10.53 -11.14
C GLN A 157 1.87 10.18 -12.60
N LEU A 158 0.72 10.57 -13.17
CA LEU A 158 0.41 10.37 -14.59
C LEU A 158 1.38 11.13 -15.51
N ARG A 159 1.83 12.32 -15.12
CA ARG A 159 2.86 13.05 -15.87
C ARG A 159 4.21 12.34 -15.84
N ILE A 160 4.56 11.68 -14.74
CA ILE A 160 5.78 10.86 -14.68
C ILE A 160 5.63 9.65 -15.62
N LEU A 161 4.50 8.97 -15.58
CA LEU A 161 4.24 7.81 -16.42
C LEU A 161 4.32 8.16 -17.91
N SER A 162 3.65 9.24 -18.34
CA SER A 162 3.68 9.68 -19.74
C SER A 162 5.10 9.99 -20.25
N ARG A 163 5.95 10.56 -19.40
CA ARG A 163 7.37 10.82 -19.77
C ARG A 163 8.19 9.53 -19.96
N LEU A 164 7.80 8.45 -19.30
CA LEU A 164 8.49 7.15 -19.41
C LEU A 164 8.10 6.39 -20.67
N GLU A 165 6.81 6.47 -21.08
CA GLU A 165 6.33 5.80 -22.29
C GLU A 165 6.90 6.44 -23.58
N PHE A 166 6.96 7.78 -23.63
CA PHE A 166 7.50 8.48 -24.81
C PHE A 166 8.99 8.26 -25.02
N LYS A 167 9.76 7.91 -23.98
CA LYS A 167 11.20 7.66 -24.10
C LYS A 167 11.51 6.30 -24.72
N THR A 168 10.61 5.33 -24.59
CA THR A 168 10.79 3.99 -25.15
C THR A 168 10.45 3.93 -26.64
N THR A 169 9.61 4.84 -27.14
CA THR A 169 9.19 4.86 -28.57
C THR A 169 10.11 5.75 -29.43
N GLY A 170 10.88 6.64 -28.83
CA GLY A 170 11.78 7.57 -29.55
C GLY A 170 13.20 7.07 -29.81
N ASP A 171 13.60 5.94 -29.24
CA ASP A 171 14.96 5.39 -29.40
C ASP A 171 15.03 4.29 -30.49
N THR A 172 13.99 4.16 -31.32
CA THR A 172 13.90 3.17 -32.43
C THR A 172 13.89 3.82 -33.83
N GLU A 173 14.29 5.11 -33.98
CA GLU A 173 14.57 5.73 -35.29
C GLU A 173 16.04 6.00 -35.51
#